data_e92697ded86fa3f34a0e168e27fb9943
#
_entry.id   e92697ded86fa3f34a0e168e27fb9943
#
_cell.length_a   1.000
_cell.length_b   1.000
_cell.length_c   1.000
_cell.angle_alpha   90.00
_cell.angle_beta   90.00
_cell.angle_gamma   90.00
#
_symmetry.space_group_name_H-M   'P 1'
#
loop_
_entity.id
_entity.type
_entity.pdbx_description
1 polymer ?
#
loop_
_entity_poly.entity_id
_entity_poly.type
_entity_poly.pdbx_seq_one_letter_code
_entity_poly.pdbx_strand_id
1 'polypeptide(L)'
;AASDVYKRQEMMISEFMHTDPMKFLPEDGSLLLTSGWTGDVKYHLGGIKTTSSYGIEQRISLANNPSHLEIVAPVVLGKTRANQDTTNEAGQPQTSFSKSMPILIHGDAAYPGEGINFETMNLGNLNGFSTGGTLHIITNNRIGFTTEPEDGRSTTYSTDVAKGYDVPIMHVNADDVEATIEAIDIAMEFRKAFHKDVVIDLVGYRRYGHNEMDEPSITNPLPYQNIRKHQTVELHYGHKLIEENILTESDMNQVLEDLQKSMLS
;
A
#
# COMPACT_ATOMS: atom_id res chain seq x y z
N ALA A 1 -14.67 7.10 13.15
CA ALA A 1 -14.82 7.50 11.75
C ALA A 1 -13.78 6.86 10.84
N ALA A 2 -12.55 6.73 11.28
CA ALA A 2 -11.48 6.09 10.51
C ALA A 2 -11.45 4.56 10.64
N SER A 3 -12.19 3.98 11.60
CA SER A 3 -12.06 2.58 12.01
C SER A 3 -12.27 1.55 10.90
N ASP A 4 -13.09 1.84 9.91
CA ASP A 4 -13.48 0.86 8.89
C ASP A 4 -12.47 0.77 7.73
N VAL A 5 -11.91 1.90 7.32
CA VAL A 5 -10.77 1.93 6.39
C VAL A 5 -9.58 1.24 7.04
N TYR A 6 -9.39 1.45 8.32
CA TYR A 6 -8.31 0.86 9.11
C TYR A 6 -8.46 -0.63 9.32
N LYS A 7 -9.66 -1.14 9.61
CA LYS A 7 -9.91 -2.58 9.74
C LYS A 7 -9.58 -3.34 8.46
N ARG A 8 -9.86 -2.76 7.29
CA ARG A 8 -9.54 -3.38 6.00
C ARG A 8 -8.05 -3.33 5.68
N GLN A 9 -7.41 -2.20 6.00
CA GLN A 9 -5.94 -2.12 5.92
C GLN A 9 -5.29 -3.09 6.90
N GLU A 10 -5.83 -3.23 8.10
CA GLU A 10 -5.38 -4.23 9.08
C GLU A 10 -5.54 -5.66 8.57
N MET A 11 -6.68 -5.99 7.96
CA MET A 11 -6.88 -7.29 7.34
C MET A 11 -5.90 -7.52 6.19
N MET A 12 -5.73 -6.56 5.28
CA MET A 12 -4.73 -6.64 4.21
C MET A 12 -3.31 -6.78 4.77
N ILE A 13 -2.95 -6.00 5.77
CA ILE A 13 -1.62 -6.05 6.38
C ILE A 13 -1.44 -7.36 7.14
N SER A 14 -2.44 -7.83 7.90
CA SER A 14 -2.35 -9.10 8.62
C SER A 14 -2.26 -10.28 7.66
N GLU A 15 -2.98 -10.26 6.56
CA GLU A 15 -2.92 -11.26 5.51
C GLU A 15 -1.57 -11.22 4.79
N PHE A 16 -1.14 -10.04 4.35
CA PHE A 16 0.19 -9.85 3.73
C PHE A 16 1.33 -10.26 4.66
N MET A 17 1.19 -9.99 5.96
CA MET A 17 2.17 -10.33 6.98
C MET A 17 1.95 -11.76 7.56
N HIS A 18 0.86 -12.46 7.20
CA HIS A 18 0.42 -13.73 7.80
C HIS A 18 0.55 -13.71 9.35
N THR A 19 0.18 -12.61 9.97
CA THR A 19 0.29 -12.43 11.41
C THR A 19 -1.10 -12.32 12.03
N ASP A 20 -1.29 -13.06 13.11
CA ASP A 20 -2.48 -12.88 13.94
C ASP A 20 -2.56 -11.42 14.41
N PRO A 21 -3.66 -10.74 14.12
CA PRO A 21 -3.91 -9.41 14.64
C PRO A 21 -3.68 -9.25 16.14
N MET A 22 -3.91 -10.29 16.92
CA MET A 22 -3.72 -10.27 18.38
C MET A 22 -2.26 -10.39 18.84
N LYS A 23 -1.34 -10.81 17.96
CA LYS A 23 0.10 -10.96 18.32
C LYS A 23 0.86 -9.64 18.48
N PHE A 24 0.26 -8.52 18.14
CA PHE A 24 0.84 -7.19 18.38
C PHE A 24 0.48 -6.61 19.76
N LEU A 25 -0.38 -7.31 20.51
CA LEU A 25 -0.62 -6.98 21.91
C LEU A 25 0.47 -7.60 22.78
N PRO A 26 0.87 -6.95 23.90
CA PRO A 26 1.75 -7.56 24.87
C PRO A 26 1.24 -8.94 25.28
N GLU A 27 2.12 -9.94 25.34
CA GLU A 27 1.77 -11.34 25.66
C GLU A 27 1.02 -11.50 26.99
N ASP A 28 1.18 -10.55 27.90
CA ASP A 28 0.55 -10.55 29.22
C ASP A 28 -0.89 -9.98 29.26
N GLY A 29 -1.39 -9.46 28.14
CA GLY A 29 -2.72 -8.84 28.08
C GLY A 29 -2.91 -7.63 29.01
N SER A 30 -1.83 -7.15 29.63
CA SER A 30 -1.89 -6.11 30.69
C SER A 30 -2.49 -4.80 30.17
N LEU A 31 -2.25 -4.45 28.91
CA LEU A 31 -2.83 -3.27 28.27
C LEU A 31 -4.36 -3.36 28.09
N LEU A 32 -4.89 -4.54 27.84
CA LEU A 32 -6.33 -4.76 27.73
C LEU A 32 -7.05 -4.64 29.07
N LEU A 33 -6.38 -5.06 30.16
CA LEU A 33 -6.97 -5.08 31.50
C LEU A 33 -6.82 -3.74 32.25
N THR A 34 -5.76 -2.97 31.98
CA THR A 34 -5.43 -1.76 32.75
C THR A 34 -5.81 -0.45 32.04
N SER A 35 -5.84 -0.41 30.72
CA SER A 35 -6.05 0.84 29.97
C SER A 35 -7.42 0.91 29.27
N GLY A 36 -8.23 -0.15 29.35
CA GLY A 36 -9.35 -0.30 28.45
C GLY A 36 -8.90 -0.47 27.01
N TRP A 37 -9.81 -0.57 26.11
CA TRP A 37 -9.54 -0.61 24.68
C TRP A 37 -8.76 0.65 24.26
N THR A 38 -7.57 0.50 23.72
CA THR A 38 -6.79 1.63 23.23
C THR A 38 -7.45 2.29 22.02
N GLY A 39 -8.34 1.59 21.34
CA GLY A 39 -9.03 2.10 20.15
C GLY A 39 -8.09 2.44 18.99
N ASP A 40 -6.81 2.16 19.15
CA ASP A 40 -5.81 2.50 18.14
C ASP A 40 -5.74 1.44 17.04
N VAL A 41 -5.31 1.84 15.87
CA VAL A 41 -5.25 1.00 14.68
C VAL A 41 -3.84 0.45 14.51
N LYS A 42 -3.75 -0.76 13.98
CA LYS A 42 -2.48 -1.51 13.92
C LYS A 42 -1.40 -0.80 13.12
N TYR A 43 -1.73 -0.09 12.07
CA TYR A 43 -0.71 0.60 11.30
C TYR A 43 -0.01 1.72 12.09
N HIS A 44 -0.65 2.27 13.15
CA HIS A 44 0.04 3.15 14.08
C HIS A 44 1.13 2.41 14.89
N LEU A 45 0.93 1.12 15.13
CA LEU A 45 1.86 0.30 15.90
C LEU A 45 3.05 -0.19 15.07
N GLY A 46 2.89 -0.23 13.75
CA GLY A 46 3.88 -0.81 12.86
C GLY A 46 3.95 -2.34 12.99
N GLY A 47 4.96 -2.93 12.37
CA GLY A 47 5.13 -4.39 12.43
C GLY A 47 6.39 -4.86 11.73
N ILE A 48 6.81 -6.08 12.06
CA ILE A 48 7.94 -6.75 11.42
C ILE A 48 7.55 -8.19 11.13
N LYS A 49 7.79 -8.60 9.88
CA LYS A 49 7.67 -10.00 9.46
C LYS A 49 8.94 -10.45 8.77
N THR A 50 9.38 -11.64 9.10
CA THR A 50 10.39 -12.35 8.32
C THR A 50 9.70 -13.40 7.47
N THR A 51 9.98 -13.42 6.18
CA THR A 51 9.46 -14.41 5.24
C THR A 51 10.62 -15.03 4.48
N SER A 52 10.45 -16.25 4.01
CA SER A 52 11.41 -16.92 3.13
C SER A 52 10.73 -17.19 1.79
N SER A 53 11.32 -16.66 0.72
CA SER A 53 10.86 -16.89 -0.64
C SER A 53 12.05 -17.26 -1.50
N TYR A 54 11.93 -18.32 -2.29
CA TYR A 54 13.01 -18.84 -3.14
C TYR A 54 14.35 -19.07 -2.40
N GLY A 55 14.26 -19.48 -1.11
CA GLY A 55 15.44 -19.72 -0.27
C GLY A 55 16.14 -18.46 0.23
N ILE A 56 15.57 -17.29 0.01
CA ILE A 56 16.08 -16.00 0.50
C ILE A 56 15.18 -15.53 1.66
N GLU A 57 15.80 -15.31 2.80
CA GLU A 57 15.12 -14.69 3.94
C GLU A 57 14.97 -13.19 3.69
N GLN A 58 13.75 -12.70 3.82
CA GLN A 58 13.41 -11.30 3.66
C GLN A 58 12.72 -10.78 4.91
N ARG A 59 13.12 -9.61 5.36
CA ARG A 59 12.49 -8.91 6.47
C ARG A 59 11.65 -7.75 5.95
N ILE A 60 10.34 -7.84 6.19
CA ILE A 60 9.38 -6.77 5.89
C ILE A 60 9.14 -6.00 7.18
N SER A 61 9.28 -4.68 7.13
CA SER A 61 9.03 -3.80 8.27
C SER A 61 8.02 -2.73 7.89
N LEU A 62 6.89 -2.71 8.57
CA LEU A 62 5.90 -1.64 8.48
C LEU A 62 6.29 -0.55 9.50
N ALA A 63 6.47 0.66 9.03
CA ALA A 63 6.74 1.80 9.91
C ALA A 63 5.47 2.20 10.67
N ASN A 64 5.65 2.68 11.91
CA ASN A 64 4.58 3.33 12.66
C ASN A 64 4.06 4.52 11.86
N ASN A 65 2.77 4.54 11.58
CA ASN A 65 2.14 5.56 10.75
C ASN A 65 1.18 6.41 11.61
N PRO A 66 1.37 7.73 11.69
CA PRO A 66 0.43 8.61 12.39
C PRO A 66 -0.83 8.86 11.54
N SER A 67 -1.85 9.48 12.13
CA SER A 67 -3.07 9.87 11.41
C SER A 67 -2.86 11.01 10.40
N HIS A 68 -1.74 11.72 10.46
CA HIS A 68 -1.36 12.69 9.44
C HIS A 68 -0.91 11.94 8.19
N LEU A 69 -1.69 12.05 7.14
CA LEU A 69 -1.40 11.40 5.87
C LEU A 69 -0.04 11.84 5.33
N GLU A 70 0.65 10.93 4.67
CA GLU A 70 1.92 11.12 3.96
C GLU A 70 3.15 11.43 4.83
N ILE A 71 2.98 11.85 6.10
CA ILE A 71 4.10 12.27 6.96
C ILE A 71 5.09 11.12 7.26
N VAL A 72 4.66 9.87 7.13
CA VAL A 72 5.52 8.70 7.31
C VAL A 72 6.48 8.46 6.14
N ALA A 73 6.21 9.03 4.96
CA ALA A 73 7.00 8.80 3.76
C ALA A 73 8.50 9.12 3.97
N PRO A 74 8.92 10.34 4.37
CA PRO A 74 10.33 10.61 4.63
C PRO A 74 10.91 9.78 5.78
N VAL A 75 10.09 9.36 6.75
CA VAL A 75 10.54 8.47 7.85
C VAL A 75 10.92 7.09 7.30
N VAL A 76 10.14 6.53 6.39
CA VAL A 76 10.45 5.26 5.73
C VAL A 76 11.73 5.38 4.89
N LEU A 77 11.90 6.47 4.16
CA LEU A 77 13.13 6.72 3.40
C LEU A 77 14.34 6.79 4.33
N GLY A 78 14.24 7.51 5.45
CA GLY A 78 15.31 7.60 6.44
C GLY A 78 15.68 6.25 7.06
N LYS A 79 14.67 5.44 7.44
CA LYS A 79 14.88 4.07 7.92
C LYS A 79 15.54 3.18 6.88
N THR A 80 15.11 3.28 5.63
CA THR A 80 15.68 2.52 4.51
C THR A 80 17.14 2.89 4.32
N ARG A 81 17.45 4.19 4.26
CA ARG A 81 18.83 4.68 4.11
C ARG A 81 19.72 4.21 5.25
N ALA A 82 19.25 4.29 6.49
CA ALA A 82 19.99 3.80 7.64
C ALA A 82 20.31 2.30 7.57
N ASN A 83 19.42 1.49 7.01
CA ASN A 83 19.66 0.06 6.78
C ASN A 83 20.64 -0.20 5.61
N GLN A 84 20.71 0.70 4.64
CA GLN A 84 21.61 0.59 3.48
C GLN A 84 23.05 1.00 3.82
N ASP A 85 23.21 1.90 4.79
CA ASP A 85 24.51 2.45 5.15
C ASP A 85 25.28 1.52 6.10
N THR A 86 26.56 1.37 5.83
CA THR A 86 27.50 0.65 6.71
C THR A 86 28.23 1.68 7.57
N THR A 87 28.03 1.60 8.89
CA THR A 87 28.54 2.58 9.87
C THR A 87 29.59 1.99 10.81
N ASN A 88 30.19 0.84 10.47
CA ASN A 88 31.12 0.10 11.32
C ASN A 88 32.50 0.75 11.41
N GLU A 89 32.80 1.68 10.51
CA GLU A 89 34.09 2.38 10.44
C GLU A 89 33.87 3.89 10.49
N ALA A 90 34.85 4.62 10.97
CA ALA A 90 34.83 6.07 10.97
C ALA A 90 34.95 6.62 9.54
N GLY A 91 34.22 7.69 9.23
CA GLY A 91 34.21 8.31 7.91
C GLY A 91 32.84 8.35 7.29
N GLN A 92 32.78 8.47 5.96
CA GLN A 92 31.51 8.45 5.24
C GLN A 92 30.98 7.02 5.15
N PRO A 93 29.67 6.80 5.44
CA PRO A 93 29.05 5.49 5.28
C PRO A 93 29.14 4.99 3.85
N GLN A 94 29.36 3.71 3.68
CA GLN A 94 29.20 3.05 2.37
C GLN A 94 27.78 2.58 2.22
N THR A 95 27.10 3.07 1.20
CA THR A 95 25.69 2.76 0.92
C THR A 95 25.56 1.59 -0.04
N SER A 96 24.71 0.62 0.31
CA SER A 96 24.35 -0.49 -0.58
C SER A 96 22.83 -0.54 -0.77
N PHE A 97 22.36 -0.09 -1.93
CA PHE A 97 20.93 -0.03 -2.26
C PHE A 97 20.24 -1.39 -2.34
N SER A 98 21.01 -2.49 -2.42
CA SER A 98 20.47 -3.84 -2.43
C SER A 98 20.06 -4.38 -1.06
N LYS A 99 20.49 -3.74 0.04
CA LYS A 99 20.18 -4.21 1.40
C LYS A 99 18.75 -3.95 1.83
N SER A 100 18.14 -2.88 1.33
CA SER A 100 16.80 -2.47 1.74
C SER A 100 16.14 -1.63 0.65
N MET A 101 14.81 -1.65 0.59
CA MET A 101 14.02 -0.91 -0.38
C MET A 101 12.81 -0.29 0.32
N PRO A 102 12.50 0.99 0.05
CA PRO A 102 11.26 1.60 0.51
C PRO A 102 10.11 1.30 -0.44
N ILE A 103 8.95 0.98 0.15
CA ILE A 103 7.66 0.90 -0.53
C ILE A 103 6.74 1.87 0.17
N LEU A 104 6.15 2.80 -0.56
CA LEU A 104 5.21 3.78 -0.06
C LEU A 104 3.85 3.57 -0.72
N ILE A 105 2.81 3.46 0.10
CA ILE A 105 1.43 3.30 -0.36
C ILE A 105 0.69 4.59 -0.03
N HIS A 106 0.11 5.22 -1.03
CA HIS A 106 -0.52 6.53 -0.96
C HIS A 106 -2.00 6.46 -1.33
N GLY A 107 -2.79 7.42 -0.81
CA GLY A 107 -4.11 7.71 -1.33
C GLY A 107 -4.04 8.73 -2.47
N ASP A 108 -4.94 8.64 -3.44
CA ASP A 108 -4.96 9.51 -4.63
C ASP A 108 -5.29 10.97 -4.34
N ALA A 109 -5.98 11.25 -3.24
CA ALA A 109 -6.26 12.62 -2.82
C ALA A 109 -5.11 13.23 -2.00
N ALA A 110 -4.48 12.44 -1.12
CA ALA A 110 -3.40 12.90 -0.27
C ALA A 110 -2.09 13.11 -1.05
N TYR A 111 -1.77 12.20 -1.95
CA TYR A 111 -0.50 12.25 -2.68
C TYR A 111 -0.24 13.58 -3.41
N PRO A 112 -1.18 14.15 -4.21
CA PRO A 112 -0.99 15.46 -4.82
C PRO A 112 -1.27 16.63 -3.87
N GLY A 113 -1.98 16.41 -2.76
CA GLY A 113 -2.46 17.46 -1.87
C GLY A 113 -1.54 17.81 -0.70
N GLU A 114 -0.63 16.90 -0.33
CA GLU A 114 0.22 17.06 0.85
C GLU A 114 1.64 17.51 0.45
N GLY A 115 2.05 18.69 0.93
CA GLY A 115 3.35 19.28 0.59
C GLY A 115 4.55 18.41 0.93
N ILE A 116 4.43 17.57 1.97
CA ILE A 116 5.49 16.62 2.39
C ILE A 116 5.90 15.65 1.28
N ASN A 117 4.99 15.32 0.36
CA ASN A 117 5.32 14.45 -0.78
C ASN A 117 6.27 15.13 -1.76
N PHE A 118 6.06 16.41 -2.04
CA PHE A 118 6.97 17.20 -2.88
C PHE A 118 8.36 17.29 -2.26
N GLU A 119 8.43 17.49 -0.94
CA GLU A 119 9.70 17.51 -0.20
C GLU A 119 10.37 16.13 -0.24
N THR A 120 9.61 15.07 -0.03
CA THR A 120 10.10 13.69 -0.08
C THR A 120 10.63 13.32 -1.46
N MET A 121 9.89 13.65 -2.52
CA MET A 121 10.32 13.43 -3.90
C MET A 121 11.61 14.20 -4.23
N ASN A 122 11.72 15.44 -3.71
CA ASN A 122 12.94 16.23 -3.90
C ASN A 122 14.18 15.60 -3.24
N LEU A 123 14.02 14.81 -2.17
CA LEU A 123 15.12 14.10 -1.53
C LEU A 123 15.61 12.88 -2.35
N GLY A 124 14.76 12.30 -3.19
CA GLY A 124 15.00 11.03 -3.88
C GLY A 124 16.30 10.95 -4.68
N ASN A 125 16.71 12.04 -5.32
CA ASN A 125 17.94 12.11 -6.13
C ASN A 125 19.12 12.80 -5.43
N LEU A 126 18.99 13.18 -4.17
CA LEU A 126 20.09 13.81 -3.42
C LEU A 126 21.00 12.74 -2.79
N ASN A 127 22.31 12.85 -3.01
CA ASN A 127 23.30 11.86 -2.57
C ASN A 127 23.20 11.49 -1.08
N GLY A 128 22.90 12.44 -0.20
CA GLY A 128 22.78 12.21 1.23
C GLY A 128 21.48 11.53 1.66
N PHE A 129 20.47 11.47 0.79
CA PHE A 129 19.10 11.03 1.11
C PHE A 129 18.61 9.90 0.22
N SER A 130 19.15 9.75 -1.01
CA SER A 130 18.73 8.73 -1.96
C SER A 130 18.78 7.32 -1.37
N THR A 131 17.72 6.56 -1.62
CA THR A 131 17.57 5.15 -1.23
C THR A 131 17.80 4.18 -2.39
N GLY A 132 18.27 4.67 -3.53
CA GLY A 132 18.37 3.86 -4.73
C GLY A 132 17.00 3.50 -5.32
N GLY A 133 16.05 4.41 -5.17
CA GLY A 133 14.70 4.33 -5.71
C GLY A 133 13.66 3.80 -4.73
N THR A 134 12.52 4.45 -4.73
CA THR A 134 11.31 4.12 -3.98
C THR A 134 10.25 3.57 -4.93
N LEU A 135 9.56 2.52 -4.52
CA LEU A 135 8.33 2.09 -5.18
C LEU A 135 7.16 2.81 -4.54
N HIS A 136 6.54 3.72 -5.29
CA HIS A 136 5.32 4.40 -4.89
C HIS A 136 4.11 3.71 -5.50
N ILE A 137 3.13 3.34 -4.69
CA ILE A 137 1.87 2.75 -5.13
C ILE A 137 0.74 3.69 -4.72
N ILE A 138 0.06 4.28 -5.69
CA ILE A 138 -1.10 5.11 -5.43
C ILE A 138 -2.33 4.20 -5.49
N THR A 139 -2.96 3.93 -4.34
CA THR A 139 -4.24 3.22 -4.27
C THR A 139 -5.36 4.18 -4.66
N ASN A 140 -5.48 4.40 -5.97
CA ASN A 140 -6.36 5.41 -6.54
C ASN A 140 -7.81 4.92 -6.58
N ASN A 141 -8.57 5.30 -5.58
CA ASN A 141 -10.00 4.98 -5.50
C ASN A 141 -10.91 6.08 -6.06
N ARG A 142 -10.33 7.14 -6.65
CA ARG A 142 -11.00 8.24 -7.32
C ARG A 142 -11.96 9.05 -6.44
N ILE A 143 -11.69 9.10 -5.14
CA ILE A 143 -12.47 9.91 -4.21
C ILE A 143 -11.63 10.29 -2.98
N GLY A 144 -11.67 11.54 -2.57
CA GLY A 144 -11.09 12.03 -1.33
C GLY A 144 -12.16 12.33 -0.30
N PHE A 145 -12.42 11.43 0.64
CA PHE A 145 -13.57 11.45 1.56
C PHE A 145 -14.89 11.47 0.77
N THR A 146 -15.44 12.66 0.44
CA THR A 146 -16.63 12.85 -0.40
C THR A 146 -16.34 13.65 -1.68
N THR A 147 -15.08 14.09 -1.88
CA THR A 147 -14.67 14.98 -2.96
C THR A 147 -14.25 14.16 -4.17
N GLU A 148 -14.82 14.46 -5.33
CA GLU A 148 -14.45 13.88 -6.61
C GLU A 148 -13.11 14.44 -7.11
N PRO A 149 -12.40 13.73 -8.01
CA PRO A 149 -11.08 14.16 -8.48
C PRO A 149 -11.05 15.55 -9.08
N GLU A 150 -12.10 15.92 -9.80
CA GLU A 150 -12.24 17.20 -10.51
C GLU A 150 -12.29 18.40 -9.53
N ASP A 151 -12.80 18.17 -8.32
CA ASP A 151 -12.87 19.16 -7.25
C ASP A 151 -11.68 19.05 -6.28
N GLY A 152 -10.94 17.95 -6.34
CA GLY A 152 -9.86 17.65 -5.38
C GLY A 152 -8.46 18.01 -5.88
N ARG A 153 -8.25 18.14 -7.19
CA ARG A 153 -6.95 18.45 -7.78
C ARG A 153 -7.05 19.15 -9.13
N SER A 154 -6.06 19.97 -9.44
CA SER A 154 -5.98 20.71 -10.71
C SER A 154 -5.40 19.87 -11.85
N THR A 155 -4.77 18.73 -11.54
CA THR A 155 -4.12 17.86 -12.52
C THR A 155 -5.04 16.72 -12.96
N THR A 156 -4.81 16.20 -14.16
CA THR A 156 -5.58 15.05 -14.69
C THR A 156 -5.37 13.80 -13.85
N TYR A 157 -4.12 13.53 -13.47
CA TYR A 157 -3.77 12.36 -12.67
C TYR A 157 -3.27 12.76 -11.29
N SER A 158 -3.60 11.95 -10.28
CA SER A 158 -3.06 12.12 -8.93
C SER A 158 -1.54 12.02 -8.90
N THR A 159 -0.98 11.27 -9.83
CA THR A 159 0.46 10.99 -9.97
C THR A 159 1.25 12.08 -10.70
N ASP A 160 0.62 13.14 -11.17
CA ASP A 160 1.29 14.20 -11.94
C ASP A 160 2.40 14.92 -11.16
N VAL A 161 2.38 14.85 -9.83
CA VAL A 161 3.49 15.28 -8.97
C VAL A 161 4.82 14.66 -9.40
N ALA A 162 4.84 13.37 -9.71
CA ALA A 162 6.05 12.63 -10.06
C ALA A 162 6.69 13.10 -11.37
N LYS A 163 5.91 13.68 -12.28
CA LYS A 163 6.42 14.22 -13.56
C LYS A 163 7.47 15.32 -13.39
N GLY A 164 7.31 16.14 -12.34
CA GLY A 164 8.26 17.22 -12.03
C GLY A 164 9.64 16.72 -11.57
N TYR A 165 9.74 15.44 -11.24
CA TYR A 165 10.96 14.78 -10.75
C TYR A 165 11.52 13.75 -11.72
N ASP A 166 11.01 13.70 -12.96
CA ASP A 166 11.40 12.73 -14.00
C ASP A 166 11.23 11.27 -13.55
N VAL A 167 10.20 11.00 -12.73
CA VAL A 167 9.89 9.66 -12.23
C VAL A 167 8.87 9.01 -13.17
N PRO A 168 9.13 7.79 -13.68
CA PRO A 168 8.20 7.06 -14.53
C PRO A 168 6.92 6.69 -13.76
N ILE A 169 5.80 6.77 -14.47
CA ILE A 169 4.47 6.49 -13.95
C ILE A 169 3.83 5.40 -14.82
N MET A 170 3.29 4.39 -14.17
CA MET A 170 2.46 3.37 -14.81
C MET A 170 1.04 3.45 -14.28
N HIS A 171 0.05 3.56 -15.18
CA HIS A 171 -1.36 3.52 -14.82
C HIS A 171 -1.87 2.11 -15.06
N VAL A 172 -2.42 1.48 -14.03
CA VAL A 172 -2.88 0.09 -14.07
C VAL A 172 -4.32 0.03 -13.54
N ASN A 173 -5.17 -0.72 -14.22
CA ASN A 173 -6.50 -1.01 -13.73
C ASN A 173 -6.41 -2.04 -12.59
N ALA A 174 -6.92 -1.71 -11.41
CA ALA A 174 -6.89 -2.58 -10.24
C ALA A 174 -7.70 -3.89 -10.40
N ASP A 175 -8.60 -3.96 -11.36
CA ASP A 175 -9.32 -5.20 -11.71
C ASP A 175 -8.47 -6.15 -12.58
N ASP A 176 -7.38 -5.66 -13.17
CA ASP A 176 -6.46 -6.47 -13.96
C ASP A 176 -5.29 -6.95 -13.10
N VAL A 177 -5.45 -8.15 -12.54
CA VAL A 177 -4.47 -8.76 -11.64
C VAL A 177 -3.13 -9.01 -12.34
N GLU A 178 -3.16 -9.49 -13.58
CA GLU A 178 -1.95 -9.84 -14.35
C GLU A 178 -1.16 -8.57 -14.71
N ALA A 179 -1.84 -7.54 -15.23
CA ALA A 179 -1.21 -6.25 -15.50
C ALA A 179 -0.65 -5.59 -14.24
N THR A 180 -1.30 -5.80 -13.08
CA THR A 180 -0.79 -5.29 -11.80
C THR A 180 0.52 -5.97 -11.41
N ILE A 181 0.62 -7.28 -11.58
CA ILE A 181 1.86 -8.04 -11.32
C ILE A 181 2.95 -7.60 -12.30
N GLU A 182 2.63 -7.51 -13.59
CA GLU A 182 3.58 -7.09 -14.62
C GLU A 182 4.12 -5.66 -14.36
N ALA A 183 3.27 -4.74 -13.93
CA ALA A 183 3.69 -3.39 -13.58
C ALA A 183 4.67 -3.38 -12.39
N ILE A 184 4.46 -4.25 -11.41
CA ILE A 184 5.39 -4.39 -10.27
C ILE A 184 6.74 -4.95 -10.75
N ASP A 185 6.73 -5.96 -11.60
CA ASP A 185 7.96 -6.55 -12.15
C ASP A 185 8.75 -5.51 -12.96
N ILE A 186 8.09 -4.75 -13.82
CA ILE A 186 8.71 -3.64 -14.58
C ILE A 186 9.29 -2.59 -13.63
N ALA A 187 8.54 -2.20 -12.59
CA ALA A 187 8.99 -1.22 -11.59
C ALA A 187 10.25 -1.71 -10.86
N MET A 188 10.28 -2.98 -10.48
CA MET A 188 11.40 -3.59 -9.77
C MET A 188 12.65 -3.66 -10.65
N GLU A 189 12.51 -4.07 -11.91
CA GLU A 189 13.64 -4.10 -12.86
C GLU A 189 14.14 -2.68 -13.18
N PHE A 190 13.24 -1.70 -13.34
CA PHE A 190 13.62 -0.31 -13.51
C PHE A 190 14.42 0.22 -12.32
N ARG A 191 13.91 0.02 -11.10
CA ARG A 191 14.61 0.41 -9.88
C ARG A 191 15.98 -0.23 -9.77
N LYS A 192 16.09 -1.51 -10.06
CA LYS A 192 17.34 -2.26 -10.03
C LYS A 192 18.35 -1.73 -11.04
N ALA A 193 17.89 -1.38 -12.25
CA ALA A 193 18.75 -0.90 -13.33
C ALA A 193 19.20 0.55 -13.13
N PHE A 194 18.31 1.43 -12.66
CA PHE A 194 18.52 2.87 -12.66
C PHE A 194 18.65 3.50 -11.27
N HIS A 195 18.33 2.76 -10.21
CA HIS A 195 18.31 3.27 -8.83
C HIS A 195 17.47 4.54 -8.65
N LYS A 196 16.32 4.59 -9.32
CA LYS A 196 15.36 5.69 -9.31
C LYS A 196 13.98 5.24 -8.82
N ASP A 197 13.19 6.22 -8.39
CA ASP A 197 11.82 6.01 -7.99
C ASP A 197 10.94 5.59 -9.18
N VAL A 198 9.87 4.87 -8.87
CA VAL A 198 8.81 4.49 -9.82
C VAL A 198 7.46 4.68 -9.14
N VAL A 199 6.48 5.16 -9.89
CA VAL A 199 5.11 5.31 -9.41
C VAL A 199 4.19 4.36 -10.17
N ILE A 200 3.40 3.58 -9.43
CA ILE A 200 2.29 2.80 -9.95
C ILE A 200 0.98 3.45 -9.49
N ASP A 201 0.18 3.92 -10.44
CA ASP A 201 -1.18 4.40 -10.22
C ASP A 201 -2.13 3.22 -10.39
N LEU A 202 -2.50 2.60 -9.27
CA LEU A 202 -3.42 1.47 -9.23
C LEU A 202 -4.85 1.99 -9.17
N VAL A 203 -5.48 2.11 -10.34
CA VAL A 203 -6.78 2.75 -10.52
C VAL A 203 -7.90 1.76 -10.22
N GLY A 204 -8.60 2.03 -9.15
CA GLY A 204 -9.74 1.24 -8.69
C GLY A 204 -10.89 2.15 -8.24
N TYR A 205 -11.60 1.70 -7.24
CA TYR A 205 -12.73 2.43 -6.65
C TYR A 205 -12.90 2.06 -5.18
N ARG A 206 -13.57 2.94 -4.42
CA ARG A 206 -13.97 2.65 -3.05
C ARG A 206 -15.37 2.05 -3.05
N ARG A 207 -15.51 0.79 -2.66
CA ARG A 207 -16.79 0.06 -2.68
C ARG A 207 -17.76 0.53 -1.59
N TYR A 208 -17.23 0.84 -0.44
CA TYR A 208 -18.00 1.19 0.76
C TYR A 208 -17.73 2.64 1.18
N GLY A 209 -18.44 3.13 2.21
CA GLY A 209 -18.22 4.45 2.75
C GLY A 209 -16.81 4.67 3.32
N HIS A 210 -16.51 5.91 3.64
CA HIS A 210 -15.25 6.26 4.30
C HIS A 210 -15.18 5.63 5.70
N ASN A 211 -16.31 5.48 6.36
CA ASN A 211 -16.47 4.77 7.63
C ASN A 211 -17.72 3.87 7.61
N GLU A 212 -17.93 3.11 8.69
CA GLU A 212 -19.04 2.14 8.80
C GLU A 212 -20.43 2.76 8.69
N MET A 213 -20.56 4.03 9.07
CA MET A 213 -21.84 4.76 9.09
C MET A 213 -22.11 5.49 7.77
N ASP A 214 -21.13 5.61 6.88
CA ASP A 214 -21.27 6.37 5.65
C ASP A 214 -21.98 5.57 4.56
N GLU A 215 -23.01 6.18 3.98
CA GLU A 215 -23.62 5.72 2.74
C GLU A 215 -23.15 6.63 1.60
N PRO A 216 -22.14 6.21 0.83
CA PRO A 216 -21.48 7.07 -0.15
C PRO A 216 -22.36 7.45 -1.35
N SER A 217 -23.46 6.73 -1.58
CA SER A 217 -24.40 7.09 -2.64
C SER A 217 -25.22 8.35 -2.34
N ILE A 218 -25.19 8.85 -1.10
CA ILE A 218 -25.83 10.12 -0.73
C ILE A 218 -25.04 11.30 -1.30
N THR A 219 -23.71 11.23 -1.23
CA THR A 219 -22.81 12.30 -1.71
C THR A 219 -22.41 12.12 -3.18
N ASN A 220 -22.21 10.88 -3.62
CA ASN A 220 -21.69 10.54 -4.95
C ASN A 220 -22.59 9.49 -5.64
N PRO A 221 -23.86 9.81 -5.97
CA PRO A 221 -24.84 8.82 -6.41
C PRO A 221 -24.50 8.16 -7.75
N LEU A 222 -23.95 8.91 -8.72
CA LEU A 222 -23.68 8.39 -10.07
C LEU A 222 -22.57 7.31 -10.06
N PRO A 223 -21.40 7.52 -9.49
CA PRO A 223 -20.38 6.49 -9.39
C PRO A 223 -20.88 5.24 -8.65
N TYR A 224 -21.60 5.40 -7.56
CA TYR A 224 -22.04 4.28 -6.73
C TYR A 224 -23.17 3.43 -7.34
N GLN A 225 -23.93 3.95 -8.30
CA GLN A 225 -24.83 3.12 -9.12
C GLN A 225 -24.07 2.07 -9.93
N ASN A 226 -22.88 2.40 -10.42
CA ASN A 226 -22.03 1.49 -11.18
C ASN A 226 -21.22 0.57 -10.24
N ILE A 227 -20.64 1.12 -9.17
CA ILE A 227 -19.83 0.39 -8.21
C ILE A 227 -20.61 -0.76 -7.56
N ARG A 228 -21.90 -0.55 -7.22
CA ARG A 228 -22.75 -1.58 -6.65
C ARG A 228 -23.01 -2.77 -7.57
N LYS A 229 -22.93 -2.57 -8.88
CA LYS A 229 -23.11 -3.62 -9.89
C LYS A 229 -21.81 -4.29 -10.31
N HIS A 230 -20.69 -3.65 -9.98
CA HIS A 230 -19.37 -4.14 -10.36
C HIS A 230 -18.99 -5.35 -9.50
N GLN A 231 -18.45 -6.39 -10.13
CA GLN A 231 -17.94 -7.56 -9.41
C GLN A 231 -16.68 -7.18 -8.62
N THR A 232 -16.41 -7.93 -7.57
CA THR A 232 -15.14 -7.82 -6.87
C THR A 232 -14.01 -8.43 -7.71
N VAL A 233 -12.77 -7.99 -7.48
CA VAL A 233 -11.63 -8.39 -8.32
C VAL A 233 -11.41 -9.91 -8.31
N GLU A 234 -11.60 -10.55 -7.16
CA GLU A 234 -11.46 -12.00 -7.03
C GLU A 234 -12.48 -12.77 -7.88
N LEU A 235 -13.72 -12.30 -7.95
CA LEU A 235 -14.75 -12.90 -8.79
C LEU A 235 -14.48 -12.63 -10.26
N HIS A 236 -14.10 -11.39 -10.58
CA HIS A 236 -13.80 -11.00 -11.95
C HIS A 236 -12.64 -11.82 -12.54
N TYR A 237 -11.55 -11.91 -11.78
CA TYR A 237 -10.38 -12.68 -12.20
C TYR A 237 -10.64 -14.21 -12.19
N GLY A 238 -11.37 -14.70 -11.19
CA GLY A 238 -11.79 -16.11 -11.16
C GLY A 238 -12.60 -16.52 -12.37
N HIS A 239 -13.58 -15.70 -12.79
CA HIS A 239 -14.36 -15.95 -14.01
C HIS A 239 -13.49 -15.91 -15.27
N LYS A 240 -12.55 -14.97 -15.39
CA LYS A 240 -11.57 -14.94 -16.49
C LYS A 240 -10.81 -16.27 -16.58
N LEU A 241 -10.29 -16.76 -15.47
CA LEU A 241 -9.54 -18.03 -15.44
C LEU A 241 -10.40 -19.24 -15.79
N ILE A 242 -11.70 -19.22 -15.44
CA ILE A 242 -12.65 -20.26 -15.83
C ILE A 242 -12.92 -20.20 -17.35
N GLU A 243 -13.14 -19.03 -17.91
CA GLU A 243 -13.32 -18.84 -19.37
C GLU A 243 -12.09 -19.29 -20.17
N GLU A 244 -10.91 -19.08 -19.63
CA GLU A 244 -9.63 -19.55 -20.18
C GLU A 244 -9.34 -21.03 -19.94
N ASN A 245 -10.23 -21.76 -19.25
CA ASN A 245 -10.08 -23.16 -18.87
C ASN A 245 -8.84 -23.45 -17.99
N ILE A 246 -8.41 -22.50 -17.20
CA ILE A 246 -7.31 -22.65 -16.23
C ILE A 246 -7.86 -23.19 -14.90
N LEU A 247 -9.05 -22.73 -14.50
CA LEU A 247 -9.76 -23.17 -13.30
C LEU A 247 -11.16 -23.67 -13.64
N THR A 248 -11.73 -24.49 -12.75
CA THR A 248 -13.17 -24.77 -12.72
C THR A 248 -13.86 -23.94 -11.64
N GLU A 249 -15.20 -23.83 -11.69
CA GLU A 249 -15.97 -23.20 -10.60
C GLU A 249 -15.73 -23.91 -9.25
N SER A 250 -15.53 -25.22 -9.25
CA SER A 250 -15.21 -25.98 -8.05
C SER A 250 -13.86 -25.57 -7.45
N ASP A 251 -12.85 -25.37 -8.30
CA ASP A 251 -11.52 -24.94 -7.86
C ASP A 251 -11.58 -23.53 -7.26
N MET A 252 -12.30 -22.60 -7.90
CA MET A 252 -12.48 -21.24 -7.38
C MET A 252 -13.15 -21.24 -6.01
N ASN A 253 -14.22 -22.01 -5.84
CA ASN A 253 -14.92 -22.13 -4.56
C ASN A 253 -14.02 -22.75 -3.48
N GLN A 254 -13.23 -23.76 -3.83
CA GLN A 254 -12.29 -24.39 -2.90
C GLN A 254 -11.21 -23.41 -2.41
N VAL A 255 -10.64 -22.60 -3.31
CA VAL A 255 -9.66 -21.56 -2.95
C VAL A 255 -10.27 -20.54 -1.96
N LEU A 256 -11.51 -20.09 -2.21
CA LEU A 256 -12.20 -19.14 -1.32
C LEU A 256 -12.46 -19.75 0.06
N GLU A 257 -12.90 -21.02 0.12
CA GLU A 257 -13.11 -21.72 1.38
C GLU A 257 -11.80 -21.93 2.17
N ASP A 258 -10.74 -22.31 1.49
CA ASP A 258 -9.44 -22.54 2.13
C ASP A 258 -8.84 -21.24 2.65
N LEU A 259 -9.01 -20.13 1.92
CA LEU A 259 -8.63 -18.81 2.39
C LEU A 259 -9.41 -18.41 3.64
N GLN A 260 -10.74 -18.58 3.65
CA GLN A 260 -11.57 -18.30 4.83
C GLN A 260 -11.15 -19.13 6.05
N LYS A 261 -10.87 -20.41 5.86
CA LYS A 261 -10.37 -21.29 6.95
C LYS A 261 -9.02 -20.80 7.49
N SER A 262 -8.12 -20.42 6.59
CA SER A 262 -6.81 -19.88 6.96
C SER A 262 -6.89 -18.57 7.74
N MET A 263 -7.88 -17.73 7.45
CA MET A 263 -8.09 -16.45 8.17
C MET A 263 -8.71 -16.65 9.57
N LEU A 264 -9.37 -17.77 9.82
CA LEU A 264 -10.00 -18.11 11.10
C LEU A 264 -9.11 -18.97 12.03
N SER A 265 -8.00 -19.45 11.55
CA SER A 265 -7.02 -20.27 12.29
C SER A 265 -5.88 -19.44 12.87
#